data_8d240167721af701139d5ed9c310ded9
#
_entry.id   8d240167721af701139d5ed9c310ded9
#
_cell.length_a   1.000
_cell.length_b   1.000
_cell.length_c   1.000
_cell.angle_alpha   90.00
_cell.angle_beta   90.00
_cell.angle_gamma   90.00
#
_symmetry.space_group_name_H-M   'P 1'
#
loop_
_entity.id
_entity.type
_entity.pdbx_description
1 polymer ?
#
loop_
_entity_poly.entity_id
_entity_poly.type
_entity_poly.pdbx_seq_one_letter_code
_entity_poly.pdbx_strand_id
1 'polypeptide(L)'
;MNLENKNSFLLNSALFFSTMGSTATTLGFITYIFNTTHSPFDTGVVTIATLLVGMLLGPFLGILVKEKGLMWSMVVPEIVSSFILLIFVFIDNLYLVYIIAFLIGFNNKILGIARLSFVPNITNDLVKFNALLRSINRLALISGSLLFSVIINYSLTLVFVIDAITYIISAYLLYRLNKNVRIQSHSTISKKTIRESIYDRIQLLLIGYKLLFLNKKINFIVYLGILARIFYMCIPILLLIFIKDILHLTDSQYGYTQTISRLASFIIFGLLAKYFTINLAMNFKKILFPLFILYGGSIFCIGYTETIEQLYVLYSISEILLFTAVVLVHAYIQSIFSQEELTLASGSVSTGFSIGSILSITIFTNLANVLPLHDIFFICGLGIIISTVIIIGYTRLNQER
;
A
#
# COMPACT_ATOMS: atom_id res chain seq x y z
N MET A 1 -8.63 -31.09 9.52
CA MET A 1 -7.82 -29.95 9.06
C MET A 1 -6.57 -29.91 9.94
N ASN A 2 -5.37 -30.02 9.35
CA ASN A 2 -4.12 -30.05 10.11
C ASN A 2 -3.95 -28.71 10.87
N LEU A 3 -3.26 -28.70 12.00
CA LEU A 3 -3.16 -27.50 12.86
C LEU A 3 -2.55 -26.29 12.11
N GLU A 4 -1.57 -26.56 11.25
CA GLU A 4 -0.96 -25.57 10.35
C GLU A 4 -1.99 -24.96 9.40
N ASN A 5 -2.80 -25.76 8.74
CA ASN A 5 -3.86 -25.28 7.84
C ASN A 5 -4.92 -24.46 8.57
N LYS A 6 -5.25 -24.82 9.82
CA LYS A 6 -6.20 -24.07 10.65
C LYS A 6 -5.65 -22.70 11.05
N ASN A 7 -4.39 -22.63 11.46
CA ASN A 7 -3.73 -21.39 11.85
C ASN A 7 -3.53 -20.46 10.65
N SER A 8 -3.13 -21.04 9.51
CA SER A 8 -3.05 -20.32 8.24
C SER A 8 -4.41 -19.72 7.84
N PHE A 9 -5.49 -20.51 7.94
CA PHE A 9 -6.84 -20.03 7.65
C PHE A 9 -7.26 -18.88 8.57
N LEU A 10 -7.03 -18.98 9.88
CA LEU A 10 -7.39 -17.93 10.84
C LEU A 10 -6.64 -16.61 10.55
N LEU A 11 -5.31 -16.67 10.31
CA LEU A 11 -4.52 -15.49 10.00
C LEU A 11 -4.94 -14.84 8.68
N ASN A 12 -5.18 -15.65 7.66
CA ASN A 12 -5.57 -15.18 6.34
C ASN A 12 -6.98 -14.58 6.34
N SER A 13 -7.92 -15.18 7.07
CA SER A 13 -9.28 -14.63 7.24
C SER A 13 -9.26 -13.31 8.01
N ALA A 14 -8.46 -13.21 9.09
CA ALA A 14 -8.28 -11.96 9.81
C ALA A 14 -7.73 -10.85 8.91
N LEU A 15 -6.69 -11.17 8.11
CA LEU A 15 -6.13 -10.25 7.12
C LEU A 15 -7.19 -9.79 6.11
N PHE A 16 -7.99 -10.74 5.59
CA PHE A 16 -9.02 -10.42 4.61
C PHE A 16 -10.04 -9.42 5.15
N PHE A 17 -10.65 -9.69 6.31
CA PHE A 17 -11.65 -8.81 6.90
C PHE A 17 -11.07 -7.44 7.26
N SER A 18 -9.94 -7.40 7.94
CA SER A 18 -9.29 -6.14 8.33
C SER A 18 -8.90 -5.29 7.11
N THR A 19 -8.33 -5.89 6.06
CA THR A 19 -7.95 -5.16 4.85
C THR A 19 -9.17 -4.73 4.02
N MET A 20 -10.20 -5.56 3.94
CA MET A 20 -11.43 -5.25 3.23
C MET A 20 -12.10 -4.02 3.84
N GLY A 21 -12.32 -4.01 5.15
CA GLY A 21 -12.93 -2.89 5.84
C GLY A 21 -12.08 -1.62 5.76
N SER A 22 -10.78 -1.70 6.08
CA SER A 22 -9.88 -0.53 6.03
C SER A 22 -9.73 0.05 4.62
N THR A 23 -9.90 -0.76 3.57
CA THR A 23 -9.94 -0.25 2.19
C THR A 23 -11.20 0.59 1.96
N ALA A 24 -12.36 0.09 2.38
CA ALA A 24 -13.61 0.83 2.28
C ALA A 24 -13.55 2.15 3.07
N THR A 25 -13.02 2.12 4.30
CA THR A 25 -12.81 3.30 5.16
C THR A 25 -11.85 4.31 4.54
N THR A 26 -10.75 3.86 3.90
CA THR A 26 -9.83 4.77 3.21
C THR A 26 -10.52 5.51 2.08
N LEU A 27 -11.29 4.82 1.24
CA LEU A 27 -12.09 5.46 0.19
C LEU A 27 -13.14 6.38 0.80
N GLY A 28 -13.77 5.97 1.91
CA GLY A 28 -14.74 6.77 2.66
C GLY A 28 -14.14 8.06 3.21
N PHE A 29 -12.95 8.04 3.79
CA PHE A 29 -12.28 9.25 4.28
C PHE A 29 -11.93 10.21 3.14
N ILE A 30 -11.36 9.70 2.05
CA ILE A 30 -11.04 10.49 0.85
C ILE A 30 -12.31 11.19 0.34
N THR A 31 -13.41 10.45 0.22
CA THR A 31 -14.72 10.96 -0.25
C THR A 31 -15.32 11.95 0.74
N TYR A 32 -15.30 11.66 2.05
CA TYR A 32 -15.83 12.54 3.09
C TYR A 32 -15.15 13.91 3.08
N ILE A 33 -13.81 13.92 3.08
CA ILE A 33 -13.06 15.17 3.08
C ILE A 33 -13.32 15.98 1.81
N PHE A 34 -13.30 15.32 0.65
CA PHE A 34 -13.55 16.01 -0.62
C PHE A 34 -14.98 16.60 -0.67
N ASN A 35 -15.99 15.85 -0.22
CA ASN A 35 -17.37 16.32 -0.19
C ASN A 35 -17.58 17.49 0.78
N THR A 36 -16.76 17.56 1.86
CA THR A 36 -16.90 18.62 2.87
C THR A 36 -16.08 19.85 2.52
N THR A 37 -14.88 19.68 1.95
CA THR A 37 -13.93 20.79 1.74
C THR A 37 -13.86 21.26 0.30
N HIS A 38 -14.22 20.41 -0.66
CA HIS A 38 -13.95 20.60 -2.10
C HIS A 38 -12.48 20.91 -2.41
N SER A 39 -11.58 20.53 -1.50
CA SER A 39 -10.14 20.78 -1.60
C SER A 39 -9.38 19.50 -1.94
N PRO A 40 -8.70 19.43 -3.09
CA PRO A 40 -7.79 18.33 -3.43
C PRO A 40 -6.71 18.13 -2.40
N PHE A 41 -6.13 19.21 -1.87
CA PHE A 41 -5.04 19.15 -0.88
C PHE A 41 -5.53 18.57 0.45
N ASP A 42 -6.65 19.05 1.01
CA ASP A 42 -7.19 18.51 2.25
C ASP A 42 -7.51 17.02 2.12
N THR A 43 -8.06 16.62 0.98
CA THR A 43 -8.28 15.20 0.64
C THR A 43 -6.98 14.40 0.67
N GLY A 44 -5.87 14.99 0.19
CA GLY A 44 -4.56 14.38 0.22
C GLY A 44 -3.97 14.20 1.62
N VAL A 45 -4.26 15.13 2.53
CA VAL A 45 -3.74 15.13 3.92
C VAL A 45 -4.10 13.84 4.67
N VAL A 46 -5.26 13.25 4.44
CA VAL A 46 -5.63 11.94 5.03
C VAL A 46 -4.63 10.86 4.68
N THR A 47 -4.28 10.77 3.40
CA THR A 47 -3.31 9.78 2.94
C THR A 47 -1.91 10.10 3.46
N ILE A 48 -1.52 11.37 3.48
CA ILE A 48 -0.25 11.83 4.07
C ILE A 48 -0.18 11.42 5.54
N ALA A 49 -1.25 11.62 6.32
CA ALA A 49 -1.30 11.26 7.73
C ALA A 49 -0.99 9.77 7.97
N THR A 50 -1.54 8.88 7.16
CA THR A 50 -1.25 7.44 7.25
C THR A 50 0.18 7.08 6.85
N LEU A 51 0.75 7.77 5.86
CA LEU A 51 2.12 7.56 5.37
C LEU A 51 3.18 8.06 6.34
N LEU A 52 2.91 9.20 7.02
CA LEU A 52 3.81 9.78 8.03
C LEU A 52 4.12 8.81 9.16
N VAL A 53 3.15 8.01 9.59
CA VAL A 53 3.36 6.99 10.62
C VAL A 53 4.45 6.01 10.20
N GLY A 54 4.37 5.49 8.98
CA GLY A 54 5.37 4.53 8.46
C GLY A 54 6.76 5.15 8.31
N MET A 55 6.81 6.42 7.89
CA MET A 55 8.06 7.15 7.68
C MET A 55 8.74 7.51 9.00
N LEU A 56 7.99 8.08 9.95
CA LEU A 56 8.55 8.64 11.19
C LEU A 56 8.70 7.59 12.29
N LEU A 57 7.70 6.72 12.45
CA LEU A 57 7.60 5.82 13.59
C LEU A 57 7.98 4.37 13.29
N GLY A 58 8.16 4.00 12.01
CA GLY A 58 8.44 2.62 11.62
C GLY A 58 9.51 1.90 12.45
N PRO A 59 10.70 2.49 12.70
CA PRO A 59 11.74 1.89 13.54
C PRO A 59 11.30 1.67 14.99
N PHE A 60 10.53 2.60 15.57
CA PHE A 60 10.04 2.52 16.95
C PHE A 60 8.95 1.46 17.11
N LEU A 61 8.07 1.32 16.11
CA LEU A 61 6.99 0.34 16.16
C LEU A 61 7.49 -1.10 16.22
N GLY A 62 8.62 -1.40 15.57
CA GLY A 62 9.23 -2.72 15.69
C GLY A 62 9.72 -3.03 17.11
N ILE A 63 10.18 -2.01 17.87
CA ILE A 63 10.55 -2.18 19.29
C ILE A 63 9.29 -2.45 20.11
N LEU A 64 8.25 -1.64 19.91
CA LEU A 64 6.96 -1.79 20.58
C LEU A 64 6.39 -3.20 20.40
N VAL A 65 6.42 -3.73 19.16
CA VAL A 65 5.98 -5.10 18.86
C VAL A 65 6.81 -6.15 19.62
N LYS A 66 8.13 -5.95 19.69
CA LYS A 66 9.02 -6.86 20.43
C LYS A 66 8.75 -6.82 21.94
N GLU A 67 8.53 -5.66 22.51
CA GLU A 67 8.31 -5.48 23.95
C GLU A 67 6.93 -5.97 24.41
N LYS A 68 5.88 -5.65 23.64
CA LYS A 68 4.50 -6.02 23.98
C LYS A 68 4.13 -7.44 23.57
N GLY A 69 4.93 -8.05 22.67
CA GLY A 69 4.69 -9.37 22.12
C GLY A 69 3.79 -9.37 20.88
N LEU A 70 3.98 -10.40 20.05
CA LEU A 70 3.35 -10.50 18.73
C LEU A 70 1.81 -10.51 18.80
N MET A 71 1.24 -11.30 19.71
CA MET A 71 -0.22 -11.45 19.79
C MET A 71 -0.91 -10.19 20.29
N TRP A 72 -0.34 -9.52 21.32
CA TRP A 72 -0.83 -8.21 21.77
C TRP A 72 -0.82 -7.23 20.61
N SER A 73 0.29 -7.17 19.88
CA SER A 73 0.48 -6.26 18.75
C SER A 73 -0.37 -6.59 17.52
N MET A 74 -1.01 -7.77 17.48
CA MET A 74 -1.97 -8.11 16.46
C MET A 74 -3.42 -7.84 16.88
N VAL A 75 -3.79 -8.17 18.12
CA VAL A 75 -5.19 -8.10 18.59
C VAL A 75 -5.57 -6.69 19.03
N VAL A 76 -4.73 -6.03 19.83
CA VAL A 76 -5.08 -4.72 20.43
C VAL A 76 -5.26 -3.63 19.37
N PRO A 77 -4.40 -3.48 18.34
CA PRO A 77 -4.63 -2.50 17.29
C PRO A 77 -5.96 -2.64 16.56
N GLU A 78 -6.43 -3.86 16.32
CA GLU A 78 -7.74 -4.11 15.69
C GLU A 78 -8.89 -3.62 16.58
N ILE A 79 -8.85 -3.95 17.88
CA ILE A 79 -9.85 -3.49 18.84
C ILE A 79 -9.86 -1.97 18.94
N VAL A 80 -8.68 -1.37 19.08
CA VAL A 80 -8.55 0.11 19.17
C VAL A 80 -9.05 0.79 17.91
N SER A 81 -8.72 0.26 16.72
CA SER A 81 -9.21 0.82 15.44
C SER A 81 -10.73 0.77 15.35
N SER A 82 -11.36 -0.33 15.79
CA SER A 82 -12.81 -0.44 15.85
C SER A 82 -13.45 0.66 16.72
N PHE A 83 -12.93 0.86 17.95
CA PHE A 83 -13.43 1.89 18.85
C PHE A 83 -13.24 3.30 18.29
N ILE A 84 -12.08 3.58 17.67
CA ILE A 84 -11.80 4.88 17.05
C ILE A 84 -12.83 5.18 15.94
N LEU A 85 -13.14 4.21 15.09
CA LEU A 85 -14.13 4.38 14.03
C LEU A 85 -15.55 4.57 14.59
N LEU A 86 -15.94 3.83 15.62
CA LEU A 86 -17.23 4.00 16.27
C LEU A 86 -17.38 5.40 16.90
N ILE A 87 -16.32 5.91 17.53
CA ILE A 87 -16.31 7.27 18.08
C ILE A 87 -16.48 8.30 16.95
N PHE A 88 -15.81 8.10 15.80
CA PHE A 88 -15.92 8.99 14.65
C PHE A 88 -17.35 9.10 14.12
N VAL A 89 -18.12 8.01 14.13
CA VAL A 89 -19.52 7.99 13.69
C VAL A 89 -20.41 9.00 14.46
N PHE A 90 -20.06 9.31 15.71
CA PHE A 90 -20.82 10.23 16.57
C PHE A 90 -20.30 11.67 16.56
N ILE A 91 -19.11 11.90 15.98
CA ILE A 91 -18.46 13.21 16.02
C ILE A 91 -18.17 13.66 14.60
N ASP A 92 -19.03 14.52 14.07
CA ASP A 92 -18.84 15.11 12.74
C ASP A 92 -17.91 16.32 12.83
N ASN A 93 -16.57 16.03 12.75
CA ASN A 93 -15.55 17.05 12.79
C ASN A 93 -14.42 16.71 11.82
N LEU A 94 -14.16 17.60 10.87
CA LEU A 94 -13.14 17.44 9.84
C LEU A 94 -11.74 17.20 10.39
N TYR A 95 -11.32 17.95 11.41
CA TYR A 95 -9.97 17.80 11.99
C TYR A 95 -9.79 16.45 12.67
N LEU A 96 -10.87 15.89 13.20
CA LEU A 96 -10.85 14.58 13.82
C LEU A 96 -10.54 13.47 12.82
N VAL A 97 -10.96 13.63 11.55
CA VAL A 97 -10.66 12.65 10.48
C VAL A 97 -9.16 12.50 10.28
N TYR A 98 -8.40 13.59 10.27
CA TYR A 98 -6.94 13.53 10.11
C TYR A 98 -6.27 12.81 11.28
N ILE A 99 -6.72 13.10 12.51
CA ILE A 99 -6.22 12.42 13.72
C ILE A 99 -6.55 10.93 13.67
N ILE A 100 -7.77 10.59 13.29
CA ILE A 100 -8.24 9.20 13.17
C ILE A 100 -7.45 8.47 12.08
N ALA A 101 -7.26 9.07 10.91
CA ALA A 101 -6.45 8.49 9.85
C ALA A 101 -5.01 8.21 10.29
N PHE A 102 -4.41 9.13 11.06
CA PHE A 102 -3.10 8.93 11.66
C PHE A 102 -3.09 7.75 12.65
N LEU A 103 -4.07 7.69 13.57
CA LEU A 103 -4.17 6.63 14.58
C LEU A 103 -4.44 5.26 13.95
N ILE A 104 -5.34 5.18 12.95
CA ILE A 104 -5.58 3.95 12.19
C ILE A 104 -4.31 3.54 11.43
N GLY A 105 -3.62 4.49 10.79
CA GLY A 105 -2.33 4.25 10.14
C GLY A 105 -1.28 3.69 11.12
N PHE A 106 -1.24 4.21 12.35
CA PHE A 106 -0.38 3.74 13.43
C PHE A 106 -0.70 2.28 13.81
N ASN A 107 -1.97 1.98 14.06
CA ASN A 107 -2.44 0.64 14.39
C ASN A 107 -2.15 -0.37 13.27
N ASN A 108 -2.41 0.01 12.00
CA ASN A 108 -2.16 -0.83 10.84
C ASN A 108 -0.66 -1.13 10.64
N LYS A 109 0.23 -0.20 10.98
CA LYS A 109 1.68 -0.44 10.92
C LYS A 109 2.14 -1.42 12.00
N ILE A 110 1.66 -1.27 13.24
CA ILE A 110 1.93 -2.23 14.33
C ILE A 110 1.49 -3.63 13.91
N LEU A 111 0.23 -3.75 13.47
CA LEU A 111 -0.35 -5.00 13.00
C LEU A 111 0.45 -5.63 11.86
N GLY A 112 0.87 -4.83 10.88
CA GLY A 112 1.66 -5.29 9.74
C GLY A 112 3.02 -5.87 10.16
N ILE A 113 3.73 -5.18 11.06
CA ILE A 113 5.02 -5.66 11.60
C ILE A 113 4.83 -6.95 12.40
N ALA A 114 3.84 -6.98 13.30
CA ALA A 114 3.56 -8.13 14.13
C ALA A 114 3.17 -9.36 13.30
N ARG A 115 2.34 -9.17 12.28
CA ARG A 115 1.89 -10.21 11.35
C ARG A 115 3.05 -10.84 10.58
N LEU A 116 3.92 -10.02 9.99
CA LEU A 116 5.11 -10.51 9.26
C LEU A 116 6.04 -11.30 10.18
N SER A 117 6.23 -10.85 11.41
CA SER A 117 7.05 -11.53 12.41
C SER A 117 6.41 -12.82 12.94
N PHE A 118 5.09 -12.98 12.80
CA PHE A 118 4.34 -14.14 13.27
C PHE A 118 4.32 -15.30 12.25
N VAL A 119 4.43 -15.03 10.96
CA VAL A 119 4.36 -16.04 9.88
C VAL A 119 5.27 -17.23 10.09
N PRO A 120 6.56 -17.08 10.49
CA PRO A 120 7.45 -18.22 10.75
C PRO A 120 6.99 -19.19 11.84
N ASN A 121 6.07 -18.77 12.73
CA ASN A 121 5.49 -19.64 13.76
C ASN A 121 4.34 -20.53 13.24
N ILE A 122 3.89 -20.29 11.99
CA ILE A 122 2.78 -21.04 11.38
C ILE A 122 3.28 -22.06 10.37
N THR A 123 4.28 -21.71 9.56
CA THR A 123 4.73 -22.53 8.44
C THR A 123 6.23 -22.42 8.19
N ASN A 124 6.79 -23.51 7.68
CA ASN A 124 8.18 -23.54 7.21
C ASN A 124 8.32 -23.11 5.74
N ASP A 125 7.25 -23.20 4.95
CA ASP A 125 7.22 -22.73 3.54
C ASP A 125 6.79 -21.27 3.46
N LEU A 126 7.73 -20.38 3.80
CA LEU A 126 7.52 -18.94 3.82
C LEU A 126 7.19 -18.37 2.44
N VAL A 127 7.73 -18.95 1.38
CA VAL A 127 7.52 -18.45 -0.01
C VAL A 127 6.06 -18.67 -0.43
N LYS A 128 5.58 -19.89 -0.28
CA LYS A 128 4.19 -20.25 -0.59
C LYS A 128 3.20 -19.47 0.26
N PHE A 129 3.49 -19.34 1.55
CA PHE A 129 2.62 -18.62 2.48
C PHE A 129 2.55 -17.13 2.17
N ASN A 130 3.68 -16.49 1.88
CA ASN A 130 3.71 -15.07 1.49
C ASN A 130 2.98 -14.82 0.15
N ALA A 131 3.07 -15.76 -0.80
CA ALA A 131 2.30 -15.67 -2.03
C ALA A 131 0.78 -15.73 -1.75
N LEU A 132 0.35 -16.63 -0.87
CA LEU A 132 -1.05 -16.73 -0.43
C LEU A 132 -1.52 -15.44 0.27
N LEU A 133 -0.72 -14.91 1.21
CA LEU A 133 -1.01 -13.63 1.89
C LEU A 133 -1.22 -12.48 0.90
N ARG A 134 -0.36 -12.38 -0.11
CA ARG A 134 -0.48 -11.33 -1.15
C ARG A 134 -1.74 -11.49 -1.99
N SER A 135 -2.09 -12.71 -2.37
CA SER A 135 -3.33 -13.00 -3.11
C SER A 135 -4.58 -12.64 -2.30
N ILE A 136 -4.61 -13.04 -1.03
CA ILE A 136 -5.72 -12.71 -0.12
C ILE A 136 -5.81 -11.20 0.12
N ASN A 137 -4.67 -10.52 0.31
CA ASN A 137 -4.65 -9.07 0.44
C ASN A 137 -5.23 -8.39 -0.82
N ARG A 138 -4.90 -8.86 -2.02
CA ARG A 138 -5.47 -8.31 -3.27
C ARG A 138 -6.97 -8.54 -3.37
N LEU A 139 -7.45 -9.72 -3.02
CA LEU A 139 -8.89 -10.02 -2.96
C LEU A 139 -9.60 -9.13 -1.93
N ALA A 140 -8.99 -8.89 -0.78
CA ALA A 140 -9.54 -7.99 0.25
C ALA A 140 -9.64 -6.53 -0.26
N LEU A 141 -8.63 -6.03 -0.99
CA LEU A 141 -8.66 -4.71 -1.61
C LEU A 141 -9.80 -4.58 -2.64
N ILE A 142 -10.03 -5.62 -3.46
CA ILE A 142 -11.14 -5.68 -4.43
C ILE A 142 -12.47 -5.67 -3.69
N SER A 143 -12.63 -6.56 -2.71
CA SER A 143 -13.87 -6.66 -1.92
C SER A 143 -14.16 -5.38 -1.14
N GLY A 144 -13.13 -4.72 -0.59
CA GLY A 144 -13.28 -3.47 0.15
C GLY A 144 -13.71 -2.29 -0.72
N SER A 145 -13.16 -2.16 -1.94
CA SER A 145 -13.61 -1.13 -2.87
C SER A 145 -15.03 -1.39 -3.39
N LEU A 146 -15.40 -2.66 -3.61
CA LEU A 146 -16.78 -3.03 -3.96
C LEU A 146 -17.75 -2.72 -2.82
N LEU A 147 -17.37 -3.08 -1.59
CA LEU A 147 -18.15 -2.79 -0.39
C LEU A 147 -18.40 -1.28 -0.24
N PHE A 148 -17.36 -0.45 -0.40
CA PHE A 148 -17.51 0.99 -0.44
C PHE A 148 -18.51 1.43 -1.52
N SER A 149 -18.35 0.95 -2.77
CA SER A 149 -19.18 1.35 -3.91
C SER A 149 -20.67 1.08 -3.68
N VAL A 150 -20.99 -0.05 -3.05
CA VAL A 150 -22.39 -0.41 -2.77
C VAL A 150 -22.94 0.38 -1.59
N ILE A 151 -22.19 0.50 -0.51
CA ILE A 151 -22.67 1.04 0.76
C ILE A 151 -22.76 2.56 0.74
N ILE A 152 -21.87 3.25 0.01
CA ILE A 152 -21.87 4.72 -0.09
C ILE A 152 -23.20 5.26 -0.63
N ASN A 153 -23.92 4.49 -1.45
CA ASN A 153 -25.24 4.86 -1.96
C ASN A 153 -26.33 4.95 -0.85
N TYR A 154 -26.08 4.27 0.28
CA TYR A 154 -27.00 4.32 1.43
C TYR A 154 -26.56 5.35 2.47
N SER A 155 -25.32 5.23 2.91
CA SER A 155 -24.73 6.15 3.88
C SER A 155 -23.23 5.96 3.99
N LEU A 156 -22.50 7.08 4.01
CA LEU A 156 -21.07 7.06 4.30
C LEU A 156 -20.76 6.55 5.72
N THR A 157 -21.62 6.88 6.69
CA THR A 157 -21.51 6.42 8.07
C THR A 157 -21.53 4.90 8.18
N LEU A 158 -22.36 4.23 7.37
CA LEU A 158 -22.41 2.77 7.33
C LEU A 158 -21.08 2.13 6.89
N VAL A 159 -20.30 2.80 6.03
CA VAL A 159 -18.98 2.32 5.64
C VAL A 159 -18.06 2.19 6.87
N PHE A 160 -18.07 3.19 7.74
CA PHE A 160 -17.25 3.20 8.95
C PHE A 160 -17.73 2.20 10.01
N VAL A 161 -19.07 2.06 10.17
CA VAL A 161 -19.65 1.07 11.08
C VAL A 161 -19.30 -0.36 10.64
N ILE A 162 -19.40 -0.65 9.34
CA ILE A 162 -19.05 -1.98 8.83
C ILE A 162 -17.56 -2.26 9.01
N ASP A 163 -16.69 -1.28 8.79
CA ASP A 163 -15.26 -1.49 9.04
C ASP A 163 -14.98 -1.72 10.53
N ALA A 164 -15.62 -0.98 11.42
CA ALA A 164 -15.51 -1.25 12.86
C ALA A 164 -15.89 -2.71 13.21
N ILE A 165 -16.93 -3.25 12.57
CA ILE A 165 -17.32 -4.67 12.72
C ILE A 165 -16.24 -5.59 12.13
N THR A 166 -15.67 -5.29 10.96
CA THR A 166 -14.61 -6.10 10.35
C THR A 166 -13.36 -6.15 11.22
N TYR A 167 -13.01 -5.07 11.90
CA TYR A 167 -11.92 -5.04 12.88
C TYR A 167 -12.21 -5.95 14.09
N ILE A 168 -13.44 -5.97 14.61
CA ILE A 168 -13.84 -6.89 15.71
C ILE A 168 -13.73 -8.35 15.25
N ILE A 169 -14.22 -8.66 14.05
CA ILE A 169 -14.10 -10.01 13.46
C ILE A 169 -12.63 -10.41 13.35
N SER A 170 -11.79 -9.53 12.83
CA SER A 170 -10.35 -9.76 12.71
C SER A 170 -9.70 -10.00 14.08
N ALA A 171 -9.98 -9.14 15.06
CA ALA A 171 -9.48 -9.28 16.42
C ALA A 171 -9.87 -10.63 17.05
N TYR A 172 -11.13 -11.06 16.86
CA TYR A 172 -11.61 -12.35 17.34
C TYR A 172 -10.88 -13.54 16.69
N LEU A 173 -10.66 -13.50 15.36
CA LEU A 173 -9.93 -14.54 14.65
C LEU A 173 -8.46 -14.62 15.10
N LEU A 174 -7.80 -13.47 15.31
CA LEU A 174 -6.45 -13.39 15.85
C LEU A 174 -6.38 -13.89 17.30
N TYR A 175 -7.38 -13.58 18.13
CA TYR A 175 -7.46 -14.11 19.48
C TYR A 175 -7.62 -15.66 19.49
N ARG A 176 -8.42 -16.19 18.58
CA ARG A 176 -8.54 -17.66 18.39
C ARG A 176 -7.23 -18.29 17.94
N LEU A 177 -6.48 -17.60 17.09
CA LEU A 177 -5.15 -18.02 16.64
C LEU A 177 -4.17 -18.13 17.82
N ASN A 178 -4.19 -17.19 18.76
CA ASN A 178 -3.33 -17.18 19.96
C ASN A 178 -3.49 -18.46 20.82
N LYS A 179 -4.70 -18.96 20.97
CA LYS A 179 -4.96 -20.18 21.73
C LYS A 179 -4.35 -21.43 21.09
N ASN A 180 -4.10 -21.41 19.80
CA ASN A 180 -3.63 -22.58 19.04
C ASN A 180 -2.10 -22.62 18.87
N VAL A 181 -1.41 -21.49 19.04
CA VAL A 181 0.03 -21.38 18.81
C VAL A 181 0.74 -21.08 20.13
N ARG A 182 1.56 -22.02 20.61
CA ARG A 182 2.51 -21.72 21.68
C ARG A 182 3.65 -20.90 21.11
N ILE A 183 3.58 -19.59 21.30
CA ILE A 183 4.67 -18.70 20.89
C ILE A 183 5.87 -19.01 21.80
N GLN A 184 6.94 -19.53 21.22
CA GLN A 184 8.23 -19.56 21.92
C GLN A 184 8.63 -18.09 22.12
N SER A 185 8.46 -17.61 23.33
CA SER A 185 8.97 -16.29 23.71
C SER A 185 10.50 -16.36 23.72
N HIS A 186 11.12 -16.09 22.59
CA HIS A 186 12.54 -15.75 22.56
C HIS A 186 12.74 -14.35 23.17
N SER A 187 12.35 -14.21 24.42
CA SER A 187 12.62 -13.00 25.21
C SER A 187 13.95 -13.14 25.95
N THR A 188 15.04 -13.23 25.21
CA THR A 188 16.28 -12.67 25.71
C THR A 188 16.25 -11.15 25.38
N ILE A 189 15.46 -10.43 26.18
CA ILE A 189 15.55 -8.96 26.22
C ILE A 189 16.91 -8.68 26.83
N SER A 190 17.94 -8.48 26.01
CA SER A 190 19.10 -7.72 26.41
C SER A 190 18.53 -6.35 26.85
N LYS A 191 18.77 -5.97 28.10
CA LYS A 191 18.42 -4.65 28.65
C LYS A 191 19.26 -3.55 28.00
N LYS A 192 19.17 -3.42 26.65
CA LYS A 192 19.73 -2.27 25.97
C LYS A 192 18.86 -1.06 26.28
N THR A 193 19.49 0.01 26.63
CA THR A 193 18.83 1.31 26.84
C THR A 193 18.09 1.71 25.57
N ILE A 194 16.93 2.37 25.67
CA ILE A 194 16.14 2.85 24.51
C ILE A 194 17.03 3.61 23.51
N ARG A 195 17.99 4.40 24.02
CA ARG A 195 18.96 5.17 23.23
C ARG A 195 19.88 4.27 22.37
N GLU A 196 20.41 3.18 22.92
CA GLU A 196 21.26 2.23 22.19
C GLU A 196 20.44 1.48 21.13
N SER A 197 19.19 1.16 21.45
CA SER A 197 18.28 0.53 20.49
C SER A 197 17.92 1.45 19.31
N ILE A 198 17.79 2.78 19.53
CA ILE A 198 17.54 3.76 18.46
C ILE A 198 18.79 3.92 17.59
N TYR A 199 19.97 4.04 18.18
CA TYR A 199 21.23 4.19 17.44
C TYR A 199 21.51 2.99 16.55
N ASP A 200 21.40 1.76 17.09
CA ASP A 200 21.58 0.53 16.33
C ASP A 200 20.60 0.46 15.13
N ARG A 201 19.37 0.95 15.28
CA ARG A 201 18.37 0.95 14.19
C ARG A 201 18.63 2.00 13.14
N ILE A 202 19.09 3.18 13.52
CA ILE A 202 19.54 4.19 12.55
C ILE A 202 20.71 3.62 11.74
N GLN A 203 21.63 2.91 12.38
CA GLN A 203 22.72 2.22 11.67
C GLN A 203 22.18 1.13 10.72
N LEU A 204 21.23 0.31 11.16
CA LEU A 204 20.60 -0.71 10.29
C LEU A 204 19.86 -0.09 9.10
N LEU A 205 19.18 1.04 9.29
CA LEU A 205 18.58 1.80 8.20
C LEU A 205 19.65 2.31 7.23
N LEU A 206 20.75 2.88 7.74
CA LEU A 206 21.87 3.36 6.92
C LEU A 206 22.53 2.22 6.14
N ILE A 207 22.68 1.04 6.73
CA ILE A 207 23.16 -0.17 6.04
C ILE A 207 22.18 -0.57 4.93
N GLY A 208 20.86 -0.58 5.22
CA GLY A 208 19.83 -0.84 4.22
C GLY A 208 19.85 0.16 3.06
N TYR A 209 20.06 1.45 3.34
CA TYR A 209 20.24 2.48 2.29
C TYR A 209 21.50 2.22 1.46
N LYS A 210 22.63 1.91 2.09
CA LYS A 210 23.89 1.57 1.37
C LYS A 210 23.69 0.36 0.46
N LEU A 211 23.04 -0.70 0.95
CA LEU A 211 22.74 -1.89 0.16
C LEU A 211 21.91 -1.58 -1.09
N LEU A 212 20.94 -0.67 -0.98
CA LEU A 212 20.04 -0.33 -2.09
C LEU A 212 20.66 0.65 -3.09
N PHE A 213 21.26 1.73 -2.59
CA PHE A 213 21.72 2.82 -3.46
C PHE A 213 23.11 2.58 -4.03
N LEU A 214 23.97 1.83 -3.33
CA LEU A 214 25.32 1.51 -3.81
C LEU A 214 25.41 0.19 -4.59
N ASN A 215 24.40 -0.67 -4.50
CA ASN A 215 24.39 -1.91 -5.28
C ASN A 215 24.00 -1.63 -6.73
N LYS A 216 24.99 -1.67 -7.63
CA LYS A 216 24.81 -1.40 -9.07
C LYS A 216 23.77 -2.28 -9.76
N LYS A 217 23.42 -3.47 -9.20
CA LYS A 217 22.44 -4.39 -9.79
C LYS A 217 21.00 -3.93 -9.59
N ILE A 218 20.71 -3.16 -8.51
CA ILE A 218 19.34 -2.84 -8.10
C ILE A 218 19.05 -1.36 -7.92
N ASN A 219 20.08 -0.50 -7.80
CA ASN A 219 19.90 0.93 -7.55
C ASN A 219 18.96 1.60 -8.57
N PHE A 220 19.02 1.16 -9.84
CA PHE A 220 18.13 1.69 -10.87
C PHE A 220 16.65 1.43 -10.58
N ILE A 221 16.31 0.30 -9.93
CA ILE A 221 14.93 -0.02 -9.52
C ILE A 221 14.47 0.92 -8.41
N VAL A 222 15.36 1.19 -7.45
CA VAL A 222 15.07 2.09 -6.33
C VAL A 222 14.86 3.51 -6.86
N TYR A 223 15.73 4.00 -7.73
CA TYR A 223 15.59 5.31 -8.35
C TYR A 223 14.32 5.41 -9.18
N LEU A 224 14.05 4.42 -10.05
CA LEU A 224 12.85 4.38 -10.84
C LEU A 224 11.60 4.35 -9.96
N GLY A 225 11.61 3.52 -8.91
CA GLY A 225 10.48 3.38 -7.99
C GLY A 225 10.19 4.67 -7.19
N ILE A 226 11.21 5.40 -6.75
CA ILE A 226 11.03 6.68 -6.03
C ILE A 226 10.55 7.76 -7.01
N LEU A 227 11.21 7.91 -8.18
CA LEU A 227 10.84 8.91 -9.17
C LEU A 227 9.43 8.68 -9.72
N ALA A 228 9.08 7.45 -10.08
CA ALA A 228 7.73 7.13 -10.52
C ALA A 228 6.69 7.47 -9.44
N ARG A 229 6.98 7.16 -8.15
CA ARG A 229 6.04 7.47 -7.05
C ARG A 229 5.73 8.93 -6.90
N ILE A 230 6.67 9.82 -7.18
CA ILE A 230 6.43 11.26 -7.16
C ILE A 230 5.32 11.66 -8.14
N PHE A 231 5.12 10.90 -9.20
CA PHE A 231 4.12 11.23 -10.23
C PHE A 231 2.83 10.43 -10.16
N TYR A 232 2.78 9.28 -9.45
CA TYR A 232 1.57 8.45 -9.51
C TYR A 232 0.78 8.34 -8.19
N MET A 233 1.38 8.67 -7.05
CA MET A 233 0.71 8.40 -5.77
C MET A 233 -0.47 9.34 -5.48
N CYS A 234 -0.54 10.49 -6.16
CA CYS A 234 -1.68 11.40 -6.14
C CYS A 234 -2.88 10.89 -6.97
N ILE A 235 -2.64 9.98 -7.93
CA ILE A 235 -3.67 9.55 -8.91
C ILE A 235 -4.97 9.07 -8.27
N PRO A 236 -4.98 8.21 -7.23
CA PRO A 236 -6.24 7.79 -6.62
C PRO A 236 -7.10 8.93 -6.06
N ILE A 237 -6.45 10.00 -5.56
CA ILE A 237 -7.12 11.19 -5.03
C ILE A 237 -7.66 12.02 -6.18
N LEU A 238 -6.82 12.33 -7.17
CA LEU A 238 -7.19 13.08 -8.36
C LEU A 238 -8.29 12.39 -9.17
N LEU A 239 -8.32 11.06 -9.14
CA LEU A 239 -9.35 10.26 -9.80
C LEU A 239 -10.75 10.49 -9.19
N LEU A 240 -10.86 10.60 -7.86
CA LEU A 240 -12.13 10.97 -7.21
C LEU A 240 -12.61 12.33 -7.72
N ILE A 241 -11.71 13.32 -7.71
CA ILE A 241 -12.01 14.68 -8.13
C ILE A 241 -12.42 14.71 -9.61
N PHE A 242 -11.70 13.97 -10.45
CA PHE A 242 -12.01 13.86 -11.89
C PHE A 242 -13.40 13.26 -12.14
N ILE A 243 -13.76 12.19 -11.40
CA ILE A 243 -15.08 11.56 -11.50
C ILE A 243 -16.19 12.53 -11.07
N LYS A 244 -15.95 13.32 -10.04
CA LYS A 244 -16.98 14.24 -9.49
C LYS A 244 -17.08 15.56 -10.25
N ASP A 245 -15.97 16.21 -10.49
CA ASP A 245 -15.96 17.58 -11.00
C ASP A 245 -15.91 17.65 -12.53
N ILE A 246 -15.34 16.63 -13.21
CA ILE A 246 -15.27 16.60 -14.66
C ILE A 246 -16.36 15.71 -15.27
N LEU A 247 -16.51 14.49 -14.76
CA LEU A 247 -17.53 13.56 -15.28
C LEU A 247 -18.89 13.74 -14.63
N HIS A 248 -19.01 14.55 -13.55
CA HIS A 248 -20.23 14.83 -12.79
C HIS A 248 -20.95 13.57 -12.30
N LEU A 249 -20.18 12.58 -11.82
CA LEU A 249 -20.65 11.27 -11.40
C LEU A 249 -20.62 11.11 -9.87
N THR A 250 -21.19 10.01 -9.40
CA THR A 250 -21.37 9.73 -7.96
C THR A 250 -20.11 9.14 -7.30
N ASP A 251 -20.04 9.22 -5.97
CA ASP A 251 -19.00 8.60 -5.15
C ASP A 251 -18.93 7.08 -5.35
N SER A 252 -20.07 6.44 -5.65
CA SER A 252 -20.14 5.01 -5.97
C SER A 252 -19.31 4.65 -7.21
N GLN A 253 -19.31 5.51 -8.24
CA GLN A 253 -18.52 5.29 -9.47
C GLN A 253 -17.02 5.31 -9.20
N TYR A 254 -16.55 6.13 -8.26
CA TYR A 254 -15.17 6.10 -7.81
C TYR A 254 -14.80 4.72 -7.22
N GLY A 255 -15.63 4.19 -6.35
CA GLY A 255 -15.42 2.85 -5.80
C GLY A 255 -15.47 1.74 -6.87
N TYR A 256 -16.38 1.80 -7.83
CA TYR A 256 -16.44 0.85 -8.95
C TYR A 256 -15.19 0.95 -9.83
N THR A 257 -14.69 2.15 -10.12
CA THR A 257 -13.44 2.35 -10.86
C THR A 257 -12.28 1.62 -10.16
N GLN A 258 -12.16 1.77 -8.85
CA GLN A 258 -11.14 1.07 -8.05
C GLN A 258 -11.34 -0.45 -8.04
N THR A 259 -12.58 -0.91 -7.99
CA THR A 259 -12.91 -2.35 -7.97
C THR A 259 -12.58 -3.02 -9.29
N ILE A 260 -13.07 -2.46 -10.41
CA ILE A 260 -12.91 -3.00 -11.76
C ILE A 260 -11.42 -3.06 -12.12
N SER A 261 -10.68 -1.99 -11.86
CA SER A 261 -9.25 -1.93 -12.20
C SER A 261 -8.41 -2.91 -11.37
N ARG A 262 -8.69 -3.06 -10.07
CA ARG A 262 -8.02 -4.05 -9.22
C ARG A 262 -8.36 -5.47 -9.60
N LEU A 263 -9.61 -5.74 -9.95
CA LEU A 263 -10.06 -7.06 -10.43
C LEU A 263 -9.40 -7.41 -11.76
N ALA A 264 -9.41 -6.49 -12.72
CA ALA A 264 -8.75 -6.67 -14.01
C ALA A 264 -7.25 -6.97 -13.84
N SER A 265 -6.54 -6.19 -13.02
CA SER A 265 -5.12 -6.42 -12.76
C SER A 265 -4.84 -7.76 -12.08
N PHE A 266 -5.71 -8.23 -11.19
CA PHE A 266 -5.58 -9.52 -10.53
C PHE A 266 -5.77 -10.68 -11.51
N ILE A 267 -6.80 -10.63 -12.37
CA ILE A 267 -7.10 -11.67 -13.36
C ILE A 267 -5.98 -11.73 -14.42
N ILE A 268 -5.63 -10.60 -15.03
CA ILE A 268 -4.63 -10.54 -16.10
C ILE A 268 -3.27 -10.98 -15.61
N PHE A 269 -2.85 -10.52 -14.41
CA PHE A 269 -1.60 -10.98 -13.82
C PHE A 269 -1.62 -12.50 -13.54
N GLY A 270 -2.73 -13.04 -13.03
CA GLY A 270 -2.88 -14.48 -12.79
C GLY A 270 -2.69 -15.30 -14.06
N LEU A 271 -3.25 -14.84 -15.20
CA LEU A 271 -3.09 -15.47 -16.51
C LEU A 271 -1.65 -15.39 -17.05
N LEU A 272 -0.99 -14.27 -16.83
CA LEU A 272 0.37 -14.01 -17.34
C LEU A 272 1.49 -14.46 -16.38
N ALA A 273 1.19 -14.84 -15.15
CA ALA A 273 2.19 -15.17 -14.13
C ALA A 273 3.16 -16.26 -14.59
N LYS A 274 2.67 -17.30 -15.24
CA LYS A 274 3.50 -18.39 -15.78
C LYS A 274 4.46 -17.91 -16.87
N TYR A 275 4.03 -16.98 -17.72
CA TYR A 275 4.86 -16.40 -18.78
C TYR A 275 6.00 -15.56 -18.21
N PHE A 276 5.72 -14.77 -17.18
CA PHE A 276 6.72 -13.90 -16.55
C PHE A 276 7.76 -14.69 -15.75
N THR A 277 7.40 -15.79 -15.10
CA THR A 277 8.36 -16.60 -14.31
C THR A 277 9.47 -17.20 -15.16
N ILE A 278 9.20 -17.52 -16.44
CA ILE A 278 10.18 -18.14 -17.35
C ILE A 278 11.22 -17.13 -17.84
N ASN A 279 10.86 -15.87 -17.99
CA ASN A 279 11.70 -14.84 -18.65
C ASN A 279 12.36 -13.83 -17.71
N LEU A 280 12.11 -13.91 -16.41
CA LEU A 280 12.46 -12.85 -15.45
C LEU A 280 13.98 -12.62 -15.32
N ALA A 281 14.77 -13.69 -15.24
CA ALA A 281 16.20 -13.58 -14.95
C ALA A 281 17.01 -13.00 -16.12
N MET A 282 16.60 -13.28 -17.37
CA MET A 282 17.40 -12.91 -18.56
C MET A 282 17.04 -11.55 -19.16
N ASN A 283 15.80 -11.06 -18.96
CA ASN A 283 15.28 -9.89 -19.67
C ASN A 283 14.56 -8.86 -18.78
N PHE A 284 14.83 -8.83 -17.46
CA PHE A 284 14.11 -8.01 -16.49
C PHE A 284 13.98 -6.53 -16.92
N LYS A 285 15.09 -5.87 -17.30
CA LYS A 285 15.07 -4.46 -17.74
C LYS A 285 14.26 -4.26 -19.01
N LYS A 286 14.34 -5.22 -19.97
CA LYS A 286 13.60 -5.16 -21.24
C LYS A 286 12.09 -5.27 -21.06
N ILE A 287 11.64 -5.87 -19.95
CA ILE A 287 10.21 -5.98 -19.60
C ILE A 287 9.79 -4.78 -18.74
N LEU A 288 10.58 -4.40 -17.75
CA LEU A 288 10.21 -3.39 -16.77
C LEU A 288 10.07 -2.00 -17.39
N PHE A 289 11.02 -1.57 -18.22
CA PHE A 289 10.99 -0.22 -18.79
C PHE A 289 9.79 0.04 -19.71
N PRO A 290 9.43 -0.84 -20.67
CA PRO A 290 8.20 -0.67 -21.44
C PRO A 290 6.95 -0.63 -20.58
N LEU A 291 6.86 -1.43 -19.49
CA LEU A 291 5.72 -1.37 -18.58
C LEU A 291 5.55 0.01 -17.95
N PHE A 292 6.63 0.65 -17.50
CA PHE A 292 6.56 2.00 -16.93
C PHE A 292 6.26 3.08 -17.98
N ILE A 293 6.76 2.95 -19.20
CA ILE A 293 6.45 3.88 -20.31
C ILE A 293 4.96 3.77 -20.68
N LEU A 294 4.45 2.55 -20.84
CA LEU A 294 3.04 2.33 -21.13
C LEU A 294 2.14 2.76 -19.97
N TYR A 295 2.59 2.55 -18.72
CA TYR A 295 1.89 3.04 -17.53
C TYR A 295 1.79 4.57 -17.54
N GLY A 296 2.90 5.28 -17.80
CA GLY A 296 2.87 6.75 -17.93
C GLY A 296 1.95 7.22 -19.07
N GLY A 297 1.96 6.52 -20.21
CA GLY A 297 1.05 6.78 -21.33
C GLY A 297 -0.43 6.57 -20.96
N SER A 298 -0.74 5.52 -20.20
CA SER A 298 -2.12 5.29 -19.74
C SER A 298 -2.61 6.37 -18.77
N ILE A 299 -1.76 6.81 -17.83
CA ILE A 299 -2.08 7.94 -16.93
C ILE A 299 -2.29 9.23 -17.71
N PHE A 300 -1.43 9.53 -18.69
CA PHE A 300 -1.61 10.65 -19.60
C PHE A 300 -3.01 10.64 -20.25
N CYS A 301 -3.43 9.50 -20.79
CA CYS A 301 -4.71 9.37 -21.49
C CYS A 301 -5.92 9.50 -20.57
N ILE A 302 -5.81 9.20 -19.27
CA ILE A 302 -6.92 9.34 -18.30
C ILE A 302 -7.45 10.77 -18.28
N GLY A 303 -6.58 11.77 -18.35
CA GLY A 303 -6.98 13.19 -18.35
C GLY A 303 -7.91 13.60 -19.49
N TYR A 304 -7.97 12.81 -20.56
CA TYR A 304 -8.78 13.09 -21.76
C TYR A 304 -10.02 12.18 -21.88
N THR A 305 -10.36 11.44 -20.84
CA THR A 305 -11.58 10.62 -20.84
C THR A 305 -12.82 11.48 -20.67
N GLU A 306 -13.83 11.22 -21.47
CA GLU A 306 -15.11 11.94 -21.43
C GLU A 306 -16.24 11.08 -20.85
N THR A 307 -16.05 9.76 -20.80
CA THR A 307 -17.04 8.83 -20.29
C THR A 307 -16.46 7.90 -19.22
N ILE A 308 -17.35 7.37 -18.37
CA ILE A 308 -16.92 6.46 -17.28
C ILE A 308 -16.39 5.11 -17.84
N GLU A 309 -16.91 4.67 -18.97
CA GLU A 309 -16.47 3.44 -19.62
C GLU A 309 -15.03 3.56 -20.11
N GLN A 310 -14.68 4.69 -20.74
CA GLN A 310 -13.30 5.00 -21.14
C GLN A 310 -12.38 5.04 -19.91
N LEU A 311 -12.84 5.66 -18.82
CA LEU A 311 -12.09 5.72 -17.57
C LEU A 311 -11.88 4.32 -16.98
N TYR A 312 -12.91 3.45 -16.95
CA TYR A 312 -12.77 2.07 -16.47
C TYR A 312 -11.72 1.31 -17.27
N VAL A 313 -11.72 1.44 -18.60
CA VAL A 313 -10.74 0.76 -19.45
C VAL A 313 -9.33 1.30 -19.22
N LEU A 314 -9.12 2.61 -19.30
CA LEU A 314 -7.79 3.21 -19.19
C LEU A 314 -7.20 3.06 -17.79
N TYR A 315 -8.02 3.24 -16.74
CA TYR A 315 -7.54 3.05 -15.37
C TYR A 315 -7.27 1.56 -15.07
N SER A 316 -8.03 0.63 -15.67
CA SER A 316 -7.71 -0.80 -15.58
C SER A 316 -6.40 -1.15 -16.26
N ILE A 317 -6.13 -0.57 -17.44
CA ILE A 317 -4.85 -0.75 -18.13
C ILE A 317 -3.70 -0.23 -17.25
N SER A 318 -3.85 0.96 -16.66
CA SER A 318 -2.83 1.53 -15.78
C SER A 318 -2.57 0.63 -14.57
N GLU A 319 -3.60 0.13 -13.90
CA GLU A 319 -3.48 -0.78 -12.75
C GLU A 319 -2.84 -2.13 -13.13
N ILE A 320 -3.15 -2.69 -14.30
CA ILE A 320 -2.52 -3.92 -14.82
C ILE A 320 -1.02 -3.70 -14.99
N LEU A 321 -0.63 -2.61 -15.64
CA LEU A 321 0.77 -2.29 -15.90
C LEU A 321 1.55 -2.05 -14.61
N LEU A 322 1.01 -1.23 -13.71
CA LEU A 322 1.64 -0.93 -12.42
C LEU A 322 1.74 -2.18 -11.54
N PHE A 323 0.65 -2.94 -11.40
CA PHE A 323 0.64 -4.14 -10.56
C PHE A 323 1.64 -5.18 -11.08
N THR A 324 1.68 -5.40 -12.39
CA THR A 324 2.66 -6.29 -13.04
C THR A 324 4.10 -5.82 -12.76
N ALA A 325 4.40 -4.55 -12.96
CA ALA A 325 5.72 -3.98 -12.69
C ALA A 325 6.13 -4.17 -11.21
N VAL A 326 5.22 -3.88 -10.28
CA VAL A 326 5.48 -4.04 -8.83
C VAL A 326 5.77 -5.49 -8.45
N VAL A 327 5.01 -6.45 -8.98
CA VAL A 327 5.24 -7.88 -8.69
C VAL A 327 6.57 -8.35 -9.26
N LEU A 328 6.90 -7.95 -10.50
CA LEU A 328 8.18 -8.29 -11.13
C LEU A 328 9.37 -7.69 -10.36
N VAL A 329 9.26 -6.45 -9.92
CA VAL A 329 10.28 -5.79 -9.08
C VAL A 329 10.52 -6.55 -7.79
N HIS A 330 9.45 -6.95 -7.09
CA HIS A 330 9.60 -7.71 -5.85
C HIS A 330 10.24 -9.09 -6.08
N ALA A 331 9.83 -9.80 -7.13
CA ALA A 331 10.41 -11.09 -7.49
C ALA A 331 11.91 -10.97 -7.84
N TYR A 332 12.28 -9.92 -8.59
CA TYR A 332 13.67 -9.66 -8.94
C TYR A 332 14.54 -9.32 -7.71
N ILE A 333 14.03 -8.46 -6.81
CA ILE A 333 14.73 -8.12 -5.55
C ILE A 333 14.92 -9.38 -4.69
N GLN A 334 13.89 -10.23 -4.57
CA GLN A 334 13.96 -11.47 -3.83
C GLN A 334 14.96 -12.49 -4.42
N SER A 335 15.21 -12.43 -5.72
CA SER A 335 16.19 -13.32 -6.38
C SER A 335 17.64 -12.90 -6.17
N ILE A 336 17.91 -11.67 -5.74
CA ILE A 336 19.26 -11.11 -5.60
C ILE A 336 19.72 -11.10 -4.15
N PHE A 337 18.83 -10.86 -3.19
CA PHE A 337 19.16 -10.69 -1.79
C PHE A 337 18.92 -11.95 -0.95
N SER A 338 19.82 -12.18 0.03
CA SER A 338 19.56 -13.10 1.14
C SER A 338 18.37 -12.61 1.99
N GLN A 339 17.76 -13.50 2.79
CA GLN A 339 16.61 -13.13 3.64
C GLN A 339 16.93 -12.01 4.64
N GLU A 340 18.14 -11.97 5.19
CA GLU A 340 18.56 -10.93 6.13
C GLU A 340 18.72 -9.57 5.45
N GLU A 341 19.40 -9.55 4.30
CA GLU A 341 19.55 -8.35 3.48
C GLU A 341 18.21 -7.82 2.96
N LEU A 342 17.29 -8.73 2.57
CA LEU A 342 15.95 -8.37 2.10
C LEU A 342 15.15 -7.64 3.17
N THR A 343 15.26 -8.04 4.44
CA THR A 343 14.58 -7.39 5.56
C THR A 343 15.09 -5.95 5.76
N LEU A 344 16.41 -5.76 5.72
CA LEU A 344 17.04 -4.43 5.84
C LEU A 344 16.72 -3.54 4.63
N ALA A 345 16.82 -4.10 3.43
CA ALA A 345 16.51 -3.41 2.19
C ALA A 345 15.05 -2.97 2.11
N SER A 346 14.10 -3.83 2.49
CA SER A 346 12.67 -3.53 2.42
C SER A 346 12.25 -2.36 3.32
N GLY A 347 12.84 -2.24 4.51
CA GLY A 347 12.62 -1.10 5.40
C GLY A 347 13.05 0.23 4.78
N SER A 348 14.25 0.26 4.19
CA SER A 348 14.81 1.46 3.56
C SER A 348 14.06 1.85 2.27
N VAL A 349 13.66 0.86 1.45
CA VAL A 349 12.79 1.08 0.29
C VAL A 349 11.45 1.69 0.71
N SER A 350 10.84 1.15 1.77
CA SER A 350 9.54 1.64 2.27
C SER A 350 9.62 3.11 2.69
N THR A 351 10.71 3.53 3.34
CA THR A 351 10.91 4.94 3.74
C THR A 351 11.07 5.84 2.52
N GLY A 352 11.93 5.47 1.56
CA GLY A 352 12.12 6.23 0.32
C GLY A 352 10.83 6.36 -0.49
N PHE A 353 10.07 5.28 -0.56
CA PHE A 353 8.76 5.27 -1.21
C PHE A 353 7.72 6.13 -0.49
N SER A 354 7.74 6.19 0.84
CA SER A 354 6.84 7.07 1.60
C SER A 354 7.15 8.54 1.34
N ILE A 355 8.44 8.92 1.26
CA ILE A 355 8.86 10.29 0.92
C ILE A 355 8.35 10.66 -0.49
N GLY A 356 8.60 9.81 -1.50
CA GLY A 356 8.09 10.03 -2.86
C GLY A 356 6.57 10.16 -2.91
N SER A 357 5.85 9.37 -2.13
CA SER A 357 4.40 9.41 -2.04
C SER A 357 3.88 10.71 -1.41
N ILE A 358 4.49 11.17 -0.31
CA ILE A 358 4.12 12.43 0.35
C ILE A 358 4.38 13.60 -0.59
N LEU A 359 5.53 13.64 -1.26
CA LEU A 359 5.84 14.66 -2.26
C LEU A 359 4.81 14.66 -3.40
N SER A 360 4.46 13.49 -3.93
CA SER A 360 3.42 13.35 -4.96
C SER A 360 2.12 14.01 -4.54
N ILE A 361 1.60 13.58 -3.40
CA ILE A 361 0.31 14.07 -2.91
C ILE A 361 0.39 15.57 -2.65
N THR A 362 1.41 16.04 -1.92
CA THR A 362 1.55 17.47 -1.60
C THR A 362 1.66 18.33 -2.85
N ILE A 363 2.49 17.96 -3.83
CA ILE A 363 2.71 18.77 -5.03
C ILE A 363 1.46 18.78 -5.90
N PHE A 364 0.95 17.60 -6.29
CA PHE A 364 -0.07 17.51 -7.32
C PHE A 364 -1.48 17.82 -6.84
N THR A 365 -1.79 17.61 -5.54
CA THR A 365 -3.07 18.06 -4.99
C THR A 365 -3.11 19.58 -4.79
N ASN A 366 -1.97 20.23 -4.49
CA ASN A 366 -1.91 21.70 -4.51
C ASN A 366 -2.00 22.26 -5.93
N LEU A 367 -1.34 21.63 -6.88
CA LEU A 367 -1.43 22.05 -8.30
C LEU A 367 -2.88 21.91 -8.82
N ALA A 368 -3.66 20.96 -8.33
CA ALA A 368 -5.06 20.78 -8.71
C ALA A 368 -5.99 21.95 -8.30
N ASN A 369 -5.53 22.84 -7.41
CA ASN A 369 -6.23 24.08 -7.10
C ASN A 369 -6.00 25.19 -8.14
N VAL A 370 -4.97 25.05 -8.98
CA VAL A 370 -4.51 26.10 -9.90
C VAL A 370 -4.59 25.68 -11.36
N LEU A 371 -4.29 24.41 -11.63
CA LEU A 371 -4.26 23.83 -12.97
C LEU A 371 -5.46 22.92 -13.22
N PRO A 372 -5.97 22.87 -14.47
CA PRO A 372 -6.97 21.88 -14.85
C PRO A 372 -6.49 20.44 -14.61
N LEU A 373 -7.38 19.54 -14.21
CA LEU A 373 -7.03 18.16 -13.88
C LEU A 373 -6.38 17.41 -15.06
N HIS A 374 -6.82 17.66 -16.30
CA HIS A 374 -6.22 17.05 -17.49
C HIS A 374 -4.73 17.36 -17.62
N ASP A 375 -4.33 18.60 -17.31
CA ASP A 375 -2.90 19.00 -17.33
C ASP A 375 -2.10 18.27 -16.26
N ILE A 376 -2.71 18.01 -15.10
CA ILE A 376 -2.04 17.29 -14.02
C ILE A 376 -1.83 15.82 -14.39
N PHE A 377 -2.84 15.16 -14.96
CA PHE A 377 -2.68 13.80 -15.48
C PHE A 377 -1.63 13.73 -16.60
N PHE A 378 -1.59 14.74 -17.47
CA PHE A 378 -0.56 14.92 -18.49
C PHE A 378 0.84 15.01 -17.87
N ILE A 379 1.04 15.90 -16.89
CA ILE A 379 2.33 16.10 -16.20
C ILE A 379 2.73 14.81 -15.47
N CYS A 380 1.81 14.16 -14.79
CA CYS A 380 2.07 12.89 -14.09
C CYS A 380 2.48 11.78 -15.08
N GLY A 381 1.75 11.62 -16.17
CA GLY A 381 2.07 10.63 -17.19
C GLY A 381 3.42 10.87 -17.86
N LEU A 382 3.69 12.09 -18.28
CA LEU A 382 5.00 12.49 -18.84
C LEU A 382 6.11 12.35 -17.80
N GLY A 383 5.89 12.73 -16.56
CA GLY A 383 6.88 12.60 -15.48
C GLY A 383 7.31 11.15 -15.27
N ILE A 384 6.39 10.18 -15.34
CA ILE A 384 6.71 8.76 -15.28
C ILE A 384 7.55 8.32 -16.48
N ILE A 385 7.17 8.75 -17.71
CA ILE A 385 7.90 8.42 -18.94
C ILE A 385 9.32 9.00 -18.89
N ILE A 386 9.45 10.28 -18.58
CA ILE A 386 10.75 10.97 -18.50
C ILE A 386 11.63 10.32 -17.44
N SER A 387 11.09 10.04 -16.25
CA SER A 387 11.81 9.34 -15.19
C SER A 387 12.34 7.99 -15.68
N THR A 388 11.53 7.25 -16.43
CA THR A 388 11.93 5.95 -16.99
C THR A 388 13.05 6.10 -18.01
N VAL A 389 12.95 7.07 -18.92
CA VAL A 389 13.98 7.36 -19.93
C VAL A 389 15.31 7.78 -19.29
N ILE A 390 15.28 8.61 -18.25
CA ILE A 390 16.48 9.01 -17.48
C ILE A 390 17.15 7.77 -16.88
N ILE A 391 16.38 6.85 -16.28
CA ILE A 391 16.92 5.63 -15.67
C ILE A 391 17.45 4.67 -16.73
N ILE A 392 16.86 4.60 -17.91
CA ILE A 392 17.42 3.83 -19.05
C ILE A 392 18.80 4.38 -19.42
N GLY A 393 18.93 5.71 -19.57
CA GLY A 393 20.22 6.36 -19.83
C GLY A 393 21.25 6.07 -18.75
N TYR A 394 20.86 6.23 -17.48
CA TYR A 394 21.71 5.91 -16.34
C TYR A 394 22.22 4.46 -16.35
N THR A 395 21.35 3.50 -16.66
CA THR A 395 21.74 2.07 -16.69
C THR A 395 22.67 1.73 -17.85
N ARG A 396 22.57 2.40 -18.99
CA ARG A 396 23.50 2.24 -20.13
C ARG A 396 24.90 2.75 -19.79
N LEU A 397 24.99 3.97 -19.24
CA LEU A 397 26.26 4.58 -18.85
C LEU A 397 27.02 3.75 -17.77
N ASN A 398 26.30 3.07 -16.89
CA ASN A 398 26.91 2.20 -15.87
C ASN A 398 27.29 0.79 -16.37
N GLN A 399 26.85 0.39 -17.55
CA GLN A 399 27.27 -0.87 -18.19
C GLN A 399 28.55 -0.71 -19.03
N GLU A 400 28.85 0.53 -19.45
CA GLU A 400 30.04 0.87 -20.20
C GLU A 400 31.26 1.18 -19.31
N ARG A 401 31.06 1.30 -18.00
CA ARG A 401 32.09 1.45 -16.95
C ARG A 401 32.24 0.16 -16.11
#